data_8ca31477e3bcb344ce16ed5c0472b0c1
#
_entry.id   8ca31477e3bcb344ce16ed5c0472b0c1
#
_cell.length_a   1.000
_cell.length_b   1.000
_cell.length_c   1.000
_cell.angle_alpha   90.00
_cell.angle_beta   90.00
_cell.angle_gamma   90.00
#
_symmetry.space_group_name_H-M   'P 1'
#
loop_
_entity.id
_entity.type
_entity.pdbx_description
1 polymer ?
#
loop_
_entity_poly.entity_id
_entity_poly.type
_entity_poly.pdbx_seq_one_letter_code
_entity_poly.pdbx_strand_id
1 'polypeptide(L)'
;MKLGLFLPVSGDATRLRDMVATTATVGERCGFHSLWFAEHVALFDTHGSRYPYSPDGKFPLTGEVGIVEPFVAIAFAAALTTRIRLGTGICLVPQRPPLYTAKQVADCDVLSGGRLDFGVGIGWLREEFEALGVPFVDRAARCREYLAAMRALWTEPVSHYEGKLLRVPPLRMFPKPMQKPHPPIVFGGEGDAALRRVADLGQGWYGFNLMPDEAAARVAVLDELLARRGRKPAAVEVSVAPYFKPARDAAALGAYARAGVDQVIYMVGVRGPATIREEIEALAAELMPVAARLGTSARRTG
;
A
#
# COMPACT_ATOMS: atom_id res chain seq x y z
N MET A 1 10.81 -15.73 2.06
CA MET A 1 9.59 -14.97 1.75
C MET A 1 9.39 -13.87 2.77
N LYS A 2 8.91 -12.68 2.38
CA LYS A 2 8.67 -11.56 3.30
C LYS A 2 7.28 -11.67 3.93
N LEU A 3 7.13 -11.22 5.18
CA LEU A 3 5.84 -11.06 5.85
C LEU A 3 5.63 -9.60 6.21
N GLY A 4 4.44 -9.08 5.94
CA GLY A 4 4.03 -7.72 6.30
C GLY A 4 2.78 -7.71 7.17
N LEU A 5 2.50 -6.56 7.75
CA LEU A 5 1.30 -6.28 8.51
C LEU A 5 0.48 -5.18 7.81
N PHE A 6 -0.83 -5.28 7.86
CA PHE A 6 -1.77 -4.25 7.45
C PHE A 6 -2.63 -3.85 8.66
N LEU A 7 -2.59 -2.57 9.01
CA LEU A 7 -3.38 -2.02 10.11
C LEU A 7 -4.36 -0.97 9.56
N PRO A 8 -5.67 -1.25 9.53
CA PRO A 8 -6.67 -0.29 9.09
C PRO A 8 -6.97 0.80 10.12
N VAL A 9 -6.09 1.16 11.01
CA VAL A 9 -6.11 2.14 12.12
C VAL A 9 -7.49 2.78 12.31
N SER A 10 -8.45 2.02 12.78
CA SER A 10 -9.85 2.43 12.93
C SER A 10 -10.41 2.03 14.29
N GLY A 11 -11.42 2.75 14.78
CA GLY A 11 -12.10 2.45 16.03
C GLY A 11 -12.08 3.61 17.02
N ASP A 12 -12.11 3.29 18.31
CA ASP A 12 -12.11 4.27 19.41
C ASP A 12 -10.85 5.15 19.38
N ALA A 13 -11.04 6.46 19.22
CA ALA A 13 -9.97 7.44 19.10
C ALA A 13 -8.96 7.40 20.26
N THR A 14 -9.39 7.03 21.46
CA THR A 14 -8.52 6.94 22.65
C THR A 14 -7.48 5.84 22.53
N ARG A 15 -7.68 4.87 21.64
CA ARG A 15 -6.84 3.67 21.47
C ARG A 15 -6.02 3.67 20.18
N LEU A 16 -6.33 4.56 19.22
CA LEU A 16 -5.67 4.56 17.90
C LEU A 16 -4.15 4.76 17.99
N ARG A 17 -3.70 5.64 18.90
CA ARG A 17 -2.27 5.85 19.15
C ARG A 17 -1.57 4.54 19.56
N ASP A 18 -2.16 3.82 20.51
CA ASP A 18 -1.56 2.59 21.05
C ASP A 18 -1.65 1.43 20.05
N MET A 19 -2.68 1.42 19.19
CA MET A 19 -2.75 0.48 18.07
C MET A 19 -1.57 0.64 17.12
N VAL A 20 -1.28 1.87 16.68
CA VAL A 20 -0.13 2.13 15.79
C VAL A 20 1.17 1.80 16.49
N ALA A 21 1.38 2.29 17.73
CA ALA A 21 2.61 2.08 18.48
C ALA A 21 2.89 0.59 18.71
N THR A 22 1.88 -0.16 19.16
CA THR A 22 2.00 -1.60 19.41
C THR A 22 2.29 -2.36 18.12
N THR A 23 1.53 -2.10 17.04
CA THR A 23 1.73 -2.79 15.77
C THR A 23 3.12 -2.53 15.21
N ALA A 24 3.60 -1.30 15.23
CA ALA A 24 4.91 -0.93 14.72
C ALA A 24 6.04 -1.59 15.53
N THR A 25 6.03 -1.43 16.85
CA THR A 25 7.12 -1.90 17.71
C THR A 25 7.14 -3.42 17.86
N VAL A 26 5.99 -4.06 18.03
CA VAL A 26 5.89 -5.53 18.11
C VAL A 26 6.16 -6.15 16.75
N GLY A 27 5.61 -5.60 15.66
CA GLY A 27 5.88 -6.06 14.31
C GLY A 27 7.37 -6.04 13.97
N GLU A 28 8.06 -4.92 14.28
CA GLU A 28 9.51 -4.84 14.08
C GLU A 28 10.29 -5.85 14.94
N ARG A 29 9.91 -6.00 16.21
CA ARG A 29 10.54 -6.96 17.12
C ARG A 29 10.38 -8.40 16.64
N CYS A 30 9.20 -8.75 16.14
CA CYS A 30 8.89 -10.07 15.61
C CYS A 30 9.46 -10.34 14.21
N GLY A 31 10.11 -9.35 13.57
CA GLY A 31 10.80 -9.52 12.29
C GLY A 31 9.90 -9.33 11.06
N PHE A 32 8.73 -8.72 11.19
CA PHE A 32 7.92 -8.35 10.02
C PHE A 32 8.68 -7.33 9.15
N HIS A 33 8.58 -7.53 7.84
CA HIS A 33 9.28 -6.72 6.86
C HIS A 33 8.67 -5.33 6.69
N SER A 34 7.33 -5.25 6.72
CA SER A 34 6.61 -4.00 6.44
C SER A 34 5.32 -3.86 7.25
N LEU A 35 4.89 -2.61 7.44
CA LEU A 35 3.62 -2.23 8.03
C LEU A 35 2.91 -1.23 7.10
N TRP A 36 1.67 -1.54 6.74
CA TRP A 36 0.86 -0.81 5.77
C TRP A 36 -0.38 -0.20 6.43
N PHE A 37 -0.70 1.04 6.05
CA PHE A 37 -1.81 1.81 6.58
C PHE A 37 -2.82 2.16 5.48
N ALA A 38 -4.11 1.95 5.77
CA ALA A 38 -5.21 2.28 4.86
C ALA A 38 -5.43 3.79 4.73
N GLU A 39 -6.16 4.21 3.68
CA GLU A 39 -6.62 5.58 3.51
C GLU A 39 -8.12 5.65 3.21
N HIS A 40 -8.82 6.44 3.99
CA HIS A 40 -10.06 7.13 3.68
C HIS A 40 -10.10 8.44 4.51
N VAL A 41 -10.37 9.56 3.85
CA VAL A 41 -10.48 10.87 4.52
C VAL A 41 -11.79 10.96 5.29
N ALA A 42 -12.85 10.41 4.71
CA ALA A 42 -14.18 10.38 5.29
C ALA A 42 -14.90 9.08 4.91
N LEU A 43 -15.75 8.61 5.81
CA LEU A 43 -16.68 7.50 5.58
C LEU A 43 -18.11 8.04 5.57
N PHE A 44 -19.00 7.36 4.87
CA PHE A 44 -20.39 7.78 4.67
C PHE A 44 -21.33 6.70 5.19
N ASP A 45 -22.30 7.07 5.99
CA ASP A 45 -23.33 6.15 6.49
C ASP A 45 -24.17 5.54 5.35
N THR A 46 -24.37 6.33 4.29
CA THR A 46 -25.04 5.91 3.07
C THR A 46 -24.25 6.34 1.84
N HIS A 47 -24.00 5.40 0.93
CA HIS A 47 -23.32 5.67 -0.35
C HIS A 47 -23.85 4.75 -1.46
N GLY A 48 -23.84 5.24 -2.69
CA GLY A 48 -24.21 4.46 -3.88
C GLY A 48 -23.06 3.65 -4.46
N SER A 49 -21.81 4.02 -4.14
CA SER A 49 -20.63 3.29 -4.58
C SER A 49 -20.54 1.90 -3.95
N ARG A 50 -20.17 0.89 -4.74
CA ARG A 50 -19.99 -0.48 -4.24
C ARG A 50 -18.53 -0.71 -3.83
N TYR A 51 -18.34 -1.23 -2.62
CA TYR A 51 -17.01 -1.66 -2.16
C TYR A 51 -16.58 -2.92 -2.91
N PRO A 52 -15.40 -2.91 -3.56
CA PRO A 52 -15.02 -3.98 -4.48
C PRO A 52 -14.64 -5.30 -3.80
N TYR A 53 -14.39 -5.30 -2.48
CA TYR A 53 -13.86 -6.45 -1.75
C TYR A 53 -14.88 -7.15 -0.85
N SER A 54 -16.14 -6.74 -0.85
CA SER A 54 -17.22 -7.42 -0.15
C SER A 54 -18.26 -7.97 -1.14
N PRO A 55 -18.84 -9.15 -0.89
CA PRO A 55 -19.85 -9.74 -1.78
C PRO A 55 -21.10 -8.88 -1.94
N ASP A 56 -21.53 -8.21 -0.88
CA ASP A 56 -22.70 -7.33 -0.86
C ASP A 56 -22.39 -5.90 -1.36
N GLY A 57 -21.12 -5.57 -1.55
CA GLY A 57 -20.66 -4.25 -1.97
C GLY A 57 -20.66 -3.21 -0.86
N LYS A 58 -20.83 -3.60 0.40
CA LYS A 58 -20.78 -2.69 1.55
C LYS A 58 -19.38 -2.59 2.13
N PHE A 59 -19.02 -1.37 2.53
CA PHE A 59 -17.79 -1.15 3.28
C PHE A 59 -17.97 -1.62 4.72
N PRO A 60 -17.00 -2.34 5.32
CA PRO A 60 -17.19 -2.99 6.61
C PRO A 60 -17.13 -2.05 7.82
N LEU A 61 -16.72 -0.80 7.63
CA LEU A 61 -16.68 0.20 8.70
C LEU A 61 -17.90 1.11 8.60
N THR A 62 -18.64 1.24 9.68
CA THR A 62 -19.86 2.07 9.78
C THR A 62 -19.91 2.78 11.13
N GLY A 63 -20.69 3.87 11.22
CA GLY A 63 -20.87 4.64 12.45
C GLY A 63 -19.70 5.57 12.77
N GLU A 64 -19.46 5.81 14.04
CA GLU A 64 -18.43 6.73 14.55
C GLU A 64 -17.01 6.15 14.45
N VAL A 65 -16.65 5.66 13.26
CA VAL A 65 -15.35 5.03 12.98
C VAL A 65 -14.69 5.76 11.83
N GLY A 66 -13.51 6.33 12.08
CA GLY A 66 -12.65 6.91 11.06
C GLY A 66 -11.39 6.08 10.85
N ILE A 67 -10.66 6.39 9.78
CA ILE A 67 -9.33 5.82 9.49
C ILE A 67 -8.30 6.93 9.66
N VAL A 68 -7.24 6.67 10.43
CA VAL A 68 -6.16 7.65 10.62
C VAL A 68 -5.45 7.86 9.29
N GLU A 69 -5.17 9.11 8.97
CA GLU A 69 -4.48 9.50 7.73
C GLU A 69 -3.12 8.79 7.63
N PRO A 70 -2.81 8.12 6.51
CA PRO A 70 -1.68 7.20 6.44
C PRO A 70 -0.31 7.86 6.63
N PHE A 71 -0.07 9.09 6.13
CA PHE A 71 1.24 9.74 6.32
C PHE A 71 1.46 10.19 7.76
N VAL A 72 0.39 10.55 8.48
CA VAL A 72 0.45 10.83 9.93
C VAL A 72 0.79 9.54 10.70
N ALA A 73 0.13 8.42 10.37
CA ALA A 73 0.39 7.12 10.98
C ALA A 73 1.83 6.64 10.68
N ILE A 74 2.30 6.81 9.44
CA ILE A 74 3.66 6.47 9.00
C ILE A 74 4.70 7.30 9.76
N ALA A 75 4.52 8.62 9.86
CA ALA A 75 5.46 9.49 10.58
C ALA A 75 5.57 9.09 12.07
N PHE A 76 4.42 8.79 12.69
CA PHE A 76 4.40 8.32 14.07
C PHE A 76 5.08 6.94 14.24
N ALA A 77 4.80 5.98 13.35
CA ALA A 77 5.43 4.66 13.37
C ALA A 77 6.95 4.75 13.08
N ALA A 78 7.36 5.65 12.18
CA ALA A 78 8.76 5.86 11.84
C ALA A 78 9.60 6.32 13.04
N ALA A 79 9.02 7.17 13.90
CA ALA A 79 9.66 7.63 15.13
C ALA A 79 9.86 6.52 16.18
N LEU A 80 9.07 5.44 16.10
CA LEU A 80 9.09 4.33 17.07
C LEU A 80 9.90 3.11 16.58
N THR A 81 10.37 3.12 15.32
CA THR A 81 10.98 1.96 14.65
C THR A 81 12.24 2.36 13.88
N THR A 82 13.07 1.38 13.56
CA THR A 82 14.34 1.62 12.86
C THR A 82 14.58 0.74 11.63
N ARG A 83 13.81 -0.37 11.46
CA ARG A 83 14.04 -1.37 10.42
C ARG A 83 12.80 -1.67 9.57
N ILE A 84 11.63 -1.81 10.20
CA ILE A 84 10.39 -2.16 9.50
C ILE A 84 10.08 -1.10 8.43
N ARG A 85 9.76 -1.53 7.22
CA ARG A 85 9.31 -0.63 6.16
C ARG A 85 7.88 -0.18 6.42
N LEU A 86 7.55 1.00 5.96
CA LEU A 86 6.26 1.65 6.23
C LEU A 86 5.61 2.01 4.90
N GLY A 87 4.37 1.59 4.71
CA GLY A 87 3.69 1.77 3.43
C GLY A 87 2.28 2.33 3.56
N THR A 88 1.85 3.05 2.54
CA THR A 88 0.44 3.37 2.35
C THR A 88 -0.26 2.18 1.68
N GLY A 89 -1.29 1.64 2.29
CA GLY A 89 -2.02 0.47 1.80
C GLY A 89 -3.51 0.72 1.51
N ILE A 90 -3.84 1.64 0.58
CA ILE A 90 -3.01 2.41 -0.36
C ILE A 90 -3.43 3.88 -0.39
N CYS A 91 -2.50 4.80 -0.71
CA CYS A 91 -2.79 6.22 -0.88
C CYS A 91 -3.67 6.46 -2.12
N LEU A 92 -4.77 7.20 -1.94
CA LEU A 92 -5.73 7.54 -3.00
C LEU A 92 -5.28 8.81 -3.75
N VAL A 93 -4.21 8.68 -4.52
CA VAL A 93 -3.49 9.79 -5.17
C VAL A 93 -4.39 10.78 -5.91
N PRO A 94 -5.44 10.36 -6.67
CA PRO A 94 -6.28 11.32 -7.40
C PRO A 94 -7.10 12.26 -6.54
N GLN A 95 -7.34 11.92 -5.27
CA GLN A 95 -8.11 12.74 -4.33
C GLN A 95 -7.28 13.85 -3.69
N ARG A 96 -5.95 13.77 -3.79
CA ARG A 96 -5.02 14.60 -3.02
C ARG A 96 -4.37 15.67 -3.89
N PRO A 97 -4.09 16.88 -3.36
CA PRO A 97 -3.23 17.84 -4.04
C PRO A 97 -1.84 17.26 -4.29
N PRO A 98 -1.37 17.12 -5.55
CA PRO A 98 -0.16 16.35 -5.86
C PRO A 98 1.12 16.95 -5.26
N LEU A 99 1.22 18.27 -5.10
CA LEU A 99 2.38 18.92 -4.49
C LEU A 99 2.47 18.56 -3.00
N TYR A 100 1.34 18.63 -2.28
CA TYR A 100 1.32 18.22 -0.86
C TYR A 100 1.64 16.74 -0.70
N THR A 101 1.07 15.88 -1.55
CA THR A 101 1.35 14.45 -1.48
C THR A 101 2.82 14.15 -1.80
N ALA A 102 3.39 14.79 -2.82
CA ALA A 102 4.82 14.66 -3.13
C ALA A 102 5.70 15.08 -1.95
N LYS A 103 5.31 16.17 -1.26
CA LYS A 103 6.02 16.67 -0.08
C LYS A 103 5.93 15.68 1.07
N GLN A 104 4.71 15.19 1.40
CA GLN A 104 4.49 14.22 2.47
C GLN A 104 5.28 12.91 2.23
N VAL A 105 5.29 12.40 0.99
CA VAL A 105 6.09 11.23 0.60
C VAL A 105 7.57 11.47 0.84
N ALA A 106 8.10 12.62 0.40
CA ALA A 106 9.51 12.94 0.59
C ALA A 106 9.88 13.09 2.08
N ASP A 107 9.02 13.76 2.86
CA ASP A 107 9.24 13.97 4.29
C ASP A 107 9.18 12.65 5.07
N CYS A 108 8.18 11.80 4.80
CA CYS A 108 8.08 10.47 5.42
C CYS A 108 9.26 9.58 5.05
N ASP A 109 9.74 9.66 3.81
CA ASP A 109 10.92 8.90 3.39
C ASP A 109 12.19 9.36 4.14
N VAL A 110 12.39 10.66 4.27
CA VAL A 110 13.51 11.23 5.05
C VAL A 110 13.40 10.88 6.53
N LEU A 111 12.25 11.11 7.14
CA LEU A 111 12.04 10.86 8.58
C LEU A 111 12.10 9.37 8.95
N SER A 112 11.74 8.49 8.02
CA SER A 112 11.89 7.05 8.22
C SER A 112 13.28 6.51 7.92
N GLY A 113 14.21 7.33 7.40
CA GLY A 113 15.53 6.87 6.98
C GLY A 113 15.48 6.02 5.70
N GLY A 114 14.60 6.33 4.75
CA GLY A 114 14.49 5.63 3.47
C GLY A 114 13.68 4.31 3.55
N ARG A 115 12.76 4.21 4.51
CA ARG A 115 11.94 2.99 4.72
C ARG A 115 10.51 3.10 4.17
N LEU A 116 10.18 4.15 3.41
CA LEU A 116 8.86 4.34 2.84
C LEU A 116 8.63 3.48 1.60
N ASP A 117 7.48 2.81 1.53
CA ASP A 117 6.89 2.21 0.33
C ASP A 117 5.61 3.00 -0.04
N PHE A 118 5.63 3.65 -1.20
CA PHE A 118 4.51 4.49 -1.61
C PHE A 118 3.45 3.66 -2.35
N GLY A 119 2.50 3.11 -1.59
CA GLY A 119 1.35 2.39 -2.14
C GLY A 119 0.32 3.34 -2.74
N VAL A 120 -0.11 3.07 -3.97
CA VAL A 120 -0.90 3.98 -4.81
C VAL A 120 -2.16 3.31 -5.32
N GLY A 121 -3.30 3.98 -5.15
CA GLY A 121 -4.59 3.60 -5.72
C GLY A 121 -5.32 4.76 -6.39
N ILE A 122 -6.43 4.41 -7.06
CA ILE A 122 -7.26 5.40 -7.73
C ILE A 122 -8.59 5.70 -7.02
N GLY A 123 -8.91 4.96 -5.95
CA GLY A 123 -10.16 5.11 -5.19
C GLY A 123 -11.37 4.47 -5.85
N TRP A 124 -12.34 4.08 -5.01
CA TRP A 124 -13.60 3.43 -5.39
C TRP A 124 -14.83 4.23 -4.96
N LEU A 125 -14.74 5.01 -3.88
CA LEU A 125 -15.83 5.73 -3.22
C LEU A 125 -16.05 7.10 -3.89
N ARG A 126 -17.01 7.19 -4.79
CA ARG A 126 -17.35 8.42 -5.54
C ARG A 126 -17.70 9.58 -4.60
N GLU A 127 -18.45 9.29 -3.55
CA GLU A 127 -18.93 10.27 -2.58
C GLU A 127 -17.79 10.97 -1.85
N GLU A 128 -16.69 10.28 -1.61
CA GLU A 128 -15.48 10.86 -1.02
C GLU A 128 -14.80 11.84 -2.00
N PHE A 129 -14.73 11.49 -3.29
CA PHE A 129 -14.25 12.43 -4.33
C PHE A 129 -15.10 13.69 -4.41
N GLU A 130 -16.42 13.54 -4.38
CA GLU A 130 -17.37 14.66 -4.45
C GLU A 130 -17.22 15.57 -3.23
N ALA A 131 -17.10 15.01 -2.03
CA ALA A 131 -16.87 15.78 -0.79
C ALA A 131 -15.53 16.53 -0.81
N LEU A 132 -14.52 15.99 -1.47
CA LEU A 132 -13.22 16.65 -1.66
C LEU A 132 -13.19 17.63 -2.85
N GLY A 133 -14.31 17.78 -3.59
CA GLY A 133 -14.38 18.65 -4.76
C GLY A 133 -13.56 18.14 -5.96
N VAL A 134 -13.29 16.84 -6.04
CA VAL A 134 -12.45 16.22 -7.08
C VAL A 134 -13.31 15.36 -8.01
N PRO A 135 -13.19 15.54 -9.36
CA PRO A 135 -13.94 14.70 -10.30
C PRO A 135 -13.54 13.22 -10.21
N PHE A 136 -14.55 12.34 -10.08
CA PHE A 136 -14.34 10.89 -10.00
C PHE A 136 -13.99 10.26 -11.35
N VAL A 137 -14.54 10.79 -12.45
CA VAL A 137 -14.45 10.18 -13.79
C VAL A 137 -13.01 10.08 -14.27
N ASP A 138 -12.20 11.11 -14.07
CA ASP A 138 -10.83 11.21 -14.57
C ASP A 138 -9.77 10.60 -13.66
N ARG A 139 -10.17 9.94 -12.57
CA ARG A 139 -9.25 9.53 -11.50
C ARG A 139 -8.05 8.69 -11.98
N ALA A 140 -8.21 7.85 -13.00
CA ALA A 140 -7.12 7.05 -13.55
C ALA A 140 -6.11 7.90 -14.38
N ALA A 141 -6.62 8.85 -15.17
CA ALA A 141 -5.78 9.80 -15.92
C ALA A 141 -5.08 10.76 -14.95
N ARG A 142 -5.83 11.29 -13.99
CA ARG A 142 -5.34 12.16 -12.91
C ARG A 142 -4.21 11.49 -12.11
N CYS A 143 -4.39 10.23 -11.71
CA CYS A 143 -3.35 9.48 -11.01
C CYS A 143 -2.04 9.42 -11.83
N ARG A 144 -2.13 9.18 -13.13
CA ARG A 144 -0.95 9.10 -14.01
C ARG A 144 -0.23 10.44 -14.10
N GLU A 145 -0.95 11.53 -14.33
CA GLU A 145 -0.35 12.87 -14.42
C GLU A 145 0.22 13.32 -13.06
N TYR A 146 -0.48 13.07 -11.97
CA TYR A 146 -0.01 13.40 -10.64
C TYR A 146 1.29 12.64 -10.29
N LEU A 147 1.36 11.36 -10.59
CA LEU A 147 2.59 10.59 -10.39
C LEU A 147 3.74 11.07 -11.27
N ALA A 148 3.47 11.49 -12.51
CA ALA A 148 4.50 12.06 -13.38
C ALA A 148 5.06 13.37 -12.79
N ALA A 149 4.18 14.28 -12.35
CA ALA A 149 4.58 15.51 -11.66
C ALA A 149 5.35 15.25 -10.37
N MET A 150 4.86 14.30 -9.54
CA MET A 150 5.52 13.92 -8.27
C MET A 150 6.92 13.35 -8.52
N ARG A 151 7.11 12.54 -9.55
CA ARG A 151 8.45 12.03 -9.92
C ARG A 151 9.39 13.18 -10.28
N ALA A 152 8.96 14.16 -11.09
CA ALA A 152 9.76 15.36 -11.37
C ALA A 152 10.10 16.11 -10.06
N LEU A 153 9.10 16.29 -9.16
CA LEU A 153 9.31 16.93 -7.86
C LEU A 153 10.35 16.21 -6.99
N TRP A 154 10.45 14.89 -7.07
CA TRP A 154 11.43 14.10 -6.29
C TRP A 154 12.82 14.04 -6.90
N THR A 155 12.92 14.11 -8.24
CA THR A 155 14.19 13.83 -8.93
C THR A 155 14.90 15.06 -9.49
N GLU A 156 14.16 16.11 -9.85
CA GLU A 156 14.75 17.27 -10.52
C GLU A 156 15.06 18.42 -9.54
N PRO A 157 16.21 19.11 -9.68
CA PRO A 157 16.56 20.25 -8.82
C PRO A 157 15.57 21.41 -8.93
N VAL A 158 15.11 21.71 -10.15
CA VAL A 158 14.00 22.61 -10.47
C VAL A 158 12.97 21.78 -11.23
N SER A 159 11.86 21.56 -10.61
CA SER A 159 10.82 20.68 -11.13
C SER A 159 9.74 21.47 -11.83
N HIS A 160 9.25 20.99 -12.95
CA HIS A 160 8.07 21.51 -13.63
C HIS A 160 7.27 20.35 -14.24
N TYR A 161 6.00 20.55 -14.50
CA TYR A 161 5.17 19.58 -15.19
C TYR A 161 4.05 20.28 -15.96
N GLU A 162 3.79 19.83 -17.19
CA GLU A 162 2.69 20.32 -18.00
C GLU A 162 1.93 19.14 -18.60
N GLY A 163 0.70 18.95 -18.14
CA GLY A 163 -0.24 17.93 -18.58
C GLY A 163 -1.61 18.51 -18.90
N LYS A 164 -2.56 17.64 -19.17
CA LYS A 164 -3.96 18.04 -19.45
C LYS A 164 -4.74 18.41 -18.21
N LEU A 165 -4.47 17.74 -17.10
CA LEU A 165 -5.21 17.84 -15.84
C LEU A 165 -4.40 18.56 -14.75
N LEU A 166 -3.10 18.74 -14.96
CA LEU A 166 -2.22 19.37 -13.99
C LEU A 166 -1.14 20.20 -14.68
N ARG A 167 -0.90 21.40 -14.17
CA ARG A 167 0.24 22.24 -14.51
C ARG A 167 0.99 22.63 -13.24
N VAL A 168 2.30 22.36 -13.21
CA VAL A 168 3.21 22.76 -12.14
C VAL A 168 4.25 23.69 -12.76
N PRO A 169 4.26 24.98 -12.40
CA PRO A 169 5.28 25.91 -12.89
C PRO A 169 6.66 25.52 -12.33
N PRO A 170 7.76 26.02 -12.91
CA PRO A 170 9.09 25.77 -12.37
C PRO A 170 9.18 26.15 -10.90
N LEU A 171 9.52 25.18 -10.06
CA LEU A 171 9.64 25.35 -8.61
C LEU A 171 10.70 24.41 -8.00
N ARG A 172 11.08 24.68 -6.76
CA ARG A 172 11.98 23.85 -5.97
C ARG A 172 11.21 23.23 -4.80
N MET A 173 11.20 21.92 -4.70
CA MET A 173 10.66 21.18 -3.56
C MET A 173 11.78 20.42 -2.83
N PHE A 174 11.98 20.71 -1.56
CA PHE A 174 12.94 20.06 -0.68
C PHE A 174 12.29 19.73 0.67
N PRO A 175 12.79 18.66 1.39
CA PRO A 175 13.86 17.76 0.97
C PRO A 175 13.44 16.88 -0.21
N LYS A 176 14.42 16.33 -0.93
CA LYS A 176 14.20 15.21 -1.84
C LYS A 176 14.15 13.91 -1.04
N PRO A 177 13.46 12.85 -1.50
CA PRO A 177 13.50 11.56 -0.84
C PRO A 177 14.92 11.02 -0.66
N MET A 178 15.15 10.25 0.42
CA MET A 178 16.41 9.53 0.63
C MET A 178 16.60 8.41 -0.39
N GLN A 179 15.54 7.65 -0.67
CA GLN A 179 15.55 6.58 -1.67
C GLN A 179 15.71 7.16 -3.09
N LYS A 180 16.51 6.51 -3.93
CA LYS A 180 16.80 6.97 -5.30
C LYS A 180 16.30 5.95 -6.32
N PRO A 181 15.69 6.42 -7.40
CA PRO A 181 15.38 7.82 -7.74
C PRO A 181 14.28 8.44 -6.88
N HIS A 182 13.44 7.62 -6.26
CA HIS A 182 12.33 7.96 -5.35
C HIS A 182 11.89 6.70 -4.57
N PRO A 183 11.03 6.81 -3.53
CA PRO A 183 10.43 5.64 -2.88
C PRO A 183 9.75 4.72 -3.89
N PRO A 184 9.78 3.38 -3.70
CA PRO A 184 9.09 2.46 -4.58
C PRO A 184 7.60 2.81 -4.71
N ILE A 185 7.09 2.90 -5.94
CA ILE A 185 5.68 3.10 -6.24
C ILE A 185 5.05 1.71 -6.35
N VAL A 186 4.15 1.38 -5.41
CA VAL A 186 3.48 0.09 -5.30
C VAL A 186 2.00 0.27 -5.64
N PHE A 187 1.57 -0.22 -6.80
CA PHE A 187 0.16 -0.05 -7.21
C PHE A 187 -0.74 -1.12 -6.59
N GLY A 188 -1.89 -0.67 -6.06
CA GLY A 188 -2.99 -1.54 -5.69
C GLY A 188 -3.98 -1.79 -6.82
N GLY A 189 -4.83 -2.80 -6.59
CA GLY A 189 -5.91 -3.21 -7.49
C GLY A 189 -5.57 -4.42 -8.36
N GLU A 190 -6.60 -5.24 -8.62
CA GLU A 190 -6.47 -6.58 -9.20
C GLU A 190 -6.93 -6.65 -10.68
N GLY A 191 -7.65 -5.63 -11.15
CA GLY A 191 -8.14 -5.58 -12.54
C GLY A 191 -7.01 -5.32 -13.55
N ASP A 192 -7.22 -5.70 -14.80
CA ASP A 192 -6.24 -5.54 -15.88
C ASP A 192 -5.75 -4.10 -16.06
N ALA A 193 -6.62 -3.12 -15.83
CA ALA A 193 -6.22 -1.71 -15.87
C ALA A 193 -5.24 -1.35 -14.75
N ALA A 194 -5.36 -1.98 -13.57
CA ALA A 194 -4.41 -1.80 -12.47
C ALA A 194 -3.07 -2.46 -12.80
N LEU A 195 -3.08 -3.72 -13.27
CA LEU A 195 -1.86 -4.42 -13.65
C LEU A 195 -1.11 -3.73 -14.80
N ARG A 196 -1.84 -3.12 -15.77
CA ARG A 196 -1.20 -2.27 -16.79
C ARG A 196 -0.45 -1.08 -16.15
N ARG A 197 -1.03 -0.41 -15.13
CA ARG A 197 -0.32 0.69 -14.42
C ARG A 197 0.93 0.18 -13.68
N VAL A 198 0.83 -1.01 -13.04
CA VAL A 198 2.00 -1.66 -12.43
C VAL A 198 3.10 -1.87 -13.48
N ALA A 199 2.75 -2.47 -14.62
CA ALA A 199 3.70 -2.79 -15.68
C ALA A 199 4.30 -1.54 -16.33
N ASP A 200 3.56 -0.43 -16.41
CA ASP A 200 4.03 0.84 -16.97
C ASP A 200 4.96 1.60 -16.01
N LEU A 201 4.61 1.68 -14.72
CA LEU A 201 5.16 2.68 -13.81
C LEU A 201 5.62 2.11 -12.46
N GLY A 202 5.13 0.93 -12.04
CA GLY A 202 5.30 0.40 -10.69
C GLY A 202 6.64 -0.29 -10.46
N GLN A 203 7.12 -0.24 -9.21
CA GLN A 203 8.16 -1.08 -8.67
C GLN A 203 7.58 -2.18 -7.77
N GLY A 204 6.27 -2.10 -7.47
CA GLY A 204 5.53 -3.12 -6.73
C GLY A 204 4.08 -3.22 -7.16
N TRP A 205 3.48 -4.38 -6.89
CA TRP A 205 2.05 -4.63 -6.94
C TRP A 205 1.56 -5.09 -5.57
N TYR A 206 0.48 -4.47 -5.09
CA TYR A 206 -0.22 -4.84 -3.87
C TYR A 206 -1.58 -5.41 -4.22
N GLY A 207 -1.62 -6.74 -4.41
CA GLY A 207 -2.87 -7.48 -4.61
C GLY A 207 -3.63 -7.62 -3.30
N PHE A 208 -4.93 -7.36 -3.32
CA PHE A 208 -5.75 -7.30 -2.12
C PHE A 208 -6.91 -8.29 -2.19
N ASN A 209 -7.21 -8.97 -1.07
CA ASN A 209 -8.30 -9.94 -0.94
C ASN A 209 -8.22 -11.11 -1.93
N LEU A 210 -7.03 -11.66 -2.16
CA LEU A 210 -6.78 -12.76 -3.09
C LEU A 210 -6.37 -14.05 -2.38
N MET A 211 -6.91 -15.18 -2.82
CA MET A 211 -6.40 -16.51 -2.51
C MET A 211 -5.14 -16.82 -3.34
N PRO A 212 -4.33 -17.85 -2.97
CA PRO A 212 -3.08 -18.17 -3.70
C PRO A 212 -3.27 -18.45 -5.20
N ASP A 213 -4.33 -19.13 -5.59
CA ASP A 213 -4.67 -19.43 -6.99
C ASP A 213 -5.13 -18.17 -7.75
N GLU A 214 -5.94 -17.32 -7.13
CA GLU A 214 -6.30 -16.01 -7.66
C GLU A 214 -5.05 -15.13 -7.86
N ALA A 215 -4.14 -15.13 -6.90
CA ALA A 215 -2.86 -14.41 -6.99
C ALA A 215 -1.99 -14.94 -8.12
N ALA A 216 -1.87 -16.27 -8.28
CA ALA A 216 -1.11 -16.90 -9.37
C ALA A 216 -1.62 -16.46 -10.75
N ALA A 217 -2.94 -16.46 -10.94
CA ALA A 217 -3.56 -16.00 -12.18
C ALA A 217 -3.23 -14.52 -12.49
N ARG A 218 -3.27 -13.65 -11.47
CA ARG A 218 -2.94 -12.22 -11.65
C ARG A 218 -1.44 -11.98 -11.86
N VAL A 219 -0.57 -12.76 -11.21
CA VAL A 219 0.88 -12.73 -11.43
C VAL A 219 1.22 -13.11 -12.88
N ALA A 220 0.59 -14.14 -13.42
CA ALA A 220 0.80 -14.54 -14.81
C ALA A 220 0.46 -13.41 -15.79
N VAL A 221 -0.69 -12.75 -15.60
CA VAL A 221 -1.07 -11.57 -16.42
C VAL A 221 -0.07 -10.42 -16.25
N LEU A 222 0.40 -10.16 -15.02
CA LEU A 222 1.40 -9.12 -14.78
C LEU A 222 2.71 -9.43 -15.51
N ASP A 223 3.18 -10.67 -15.47
CA ASP A 223 4.43 -11.07 -16.10
C ASP A 223 4.35 -10.94 -17.63
N GLU A 224 3.22 -11.28 -18.26
CA GLU A 224 2.99 -11.03 -19.68
C GLU A 224 3.02 -9.53 -20.00
N LEU A 225 2.39 -8.70 -19.15
CA LEU A 225 2.38 -7.26 -19.33
C LEU A 225 3.76 -6.64 -19.18
N LEU A 226 4.58 -7.12 -18.25
CA LEU A 226 5.98 -6.73 -18.08
C LEU A 226 6.83 -7.11 -19.29
N ALA A 227 6.69 -8.37 -19.78
CA ALA A 227 7.41 -8.86 -20.95
C ALA A 227 7.13 -8.00 -22.20
N ARG A 228 5.86 -7.62 -22.44
CA ARG A 228 5.46 -6.74 -23.55
C ARG A 228 6.10 -5.34 -23.45
N ARG A 229 6.60 -4.94 -22.28
CA ARG A 229 7.28 -3.66 -22.00
C ARG A 229 8.80 -3.79 -21.90
N GLY A 230 9.35 -4.99 -22.17
CA GLY A 230 10.77 -5.27 -22.01
C GLY A 230 11.24 -5.20 -20.55
N ARG A 231 10.32 -5.35 -19.59
CA ARG A 231 10.65 -5.35 -18.17
C ARG A 231 10.72 -6.79 -17.65
N LYS A 232 11.73 -7.07 -16.82
CA LYS A 232 11.84 -8.38 -16.16
C LYS A 232 10.83 -8.50 -15.02
N PRO A 233 10.31 -9.71 -14.70
CA PRO A 233 9.49 -9.96 -13.53
C PRO A 233 10.12 -9.46 -12.22
N ALA A 234 11.43 -9.59 -12.06
CA ALA A 234 12.19 -9.11 -10.90
C ALA A 234 12.15 -7.57 -10.68
N ALA A 235 11.74 -6.79 -11.68
CA ALA A 235 11.59 -5.35 -11.58
C ALA A 235 10.36 -4.91 -10.76
N VAL A 236 9.47 -5.85 -10.41
CA VAL A 236 8.24 -5.60 -9.66
C VAL A 236 8.13 -6.57 -8.49
N GLU A 237 8.10 -6.05 -7.27
CA GLU A 237 7.80 -6.84 -6.08
C GLU A 237 6.30 -7.14 -6.00
N VAL A 238 5.94 -8.40 -5.81
CA VAL A 238 4.55 -8.83 -5.66
C VAL A 238 4.23 -9.03 -4.19
N SER A 239 3.37 -8.16 -3.66
CA SER A 239 2.80 -8.27 -2.32
C SER A 239 1.32 -8.62 -2.41
N VAL A 240 0.85 -9.54 -1.57
CA VAL A 240 -0.57 -9.93 -1.51
C VAL A 240 -1.08 -9.89 -0.08
N ALA A 241 -2.23 -9.25 0.13
CA ALA A 241 -2.97 -9.31 1.38
C ALA A 241 -4.18 -10.26 1.22
N PRO A 242 -4.27 -11.35 1.99
CA PRO A 242 -5.47 -12.20 2.03
C PRO A 242 -6.74 -11.44 2.42
N TYR A 243 -6.61 -10.44 3.28
CA TYR A 243 -7.66 -9.58 3.82
C TYR A 243 -8.74 -10.40 4.54
N PHE A 244 -9.93 -10.63 3.94
CA PHE A 244 -11.00 -11.45 4.52
C PHE A 244 -10.90 -12.93 4.13
N LYS A 245 -9.98 -13.32 3.27
CA LYS A 245 -9.79 -14.71 2.86
C LYS A 245 -9.15 -15.55 3.99
N PRO A 246 -9.48 -16.84 4.10
CA PRO A 246 -8.98 -17.71 5.17
C PRO A 246 -7.53 -18.22 4.95
N ALA A 247 -6.73 -17.54 4.13
CA ALA A 247 -5.38 -17.97 3.75
C ALA A 247 -4.32 -17.39 4.71
N ARG A 248 -4.31 -17.85 5.97
CA ARG A 248 -3.45 -17.29 7.05
C ARG A 248 -2.55 -18.33 7.72
N ASP A 249 -2.40 -19.51 7.16
CA ASP A 249 -1.59 -20.61 7.69
C ASP A 249 -0.32 -20.89 6.88
N ALA A 250 0.50 -21.82 7.36
CA ALA A 250 1.75 -22.24 6.70
C ALA A 250 1.54 -22.82 5.30
N ALA A 251 0.44 -23.54 5.08
CA ALA A 251 0.11 -24.16 3.79
C ALA A 251 -0.22 -23.08 2.75
N ALA A 252 -1.04 -22.10 3.11
CA ALA A 252 -1.36 -20.94 2.29
C ALA A 252 -0.11 -20.11 1.97
N LEU A 253 0.79 -19.90 2.96
CA LEU A 253 2.03 -19.17 2.73
C LEU A 253 2.92 -19.88 1.68
N GLY A 254 3.03 -21.20 1.76
CA GLY A 254 3.72 -22.00 0.75
C GLY A 254 3.06 -21.92 -0.64
N ALA A 255 1.74 -21.86 -0.70
CA ALA A 255 0.99 -21.69 -1.94
C ALA A 255 1.21 -20.29 -2.56
N TYR A 256 1.23 -19.21 -1.78
CA TYR A 256 1.60 -17.88 -2.26
C TYR A 256 3.04 -17.84 -2.81
N ALA A 257 3.99 -18.50 -2.14
CA ALA A 257 5.36 -18.58 -2.65
C ALA A 257 5.42 -19.24 -4.05
N ARG A 258 4.69 -20.34 -4.24
CA ARG A 258 4.58 -21.01 -5.55
C ARG A 258 3.86 -20.15 -6.60
N ALA A 259 2.92 -19.31 -6.18
CA ALA A 259 2.22 -18.33 -7.02
C ALA A 259 3.12 -17.16 -7.47
N GLY A 260 4.38 -17.09 -7.02
CA GLY A 260 5.30 -16.01 -7.37
C GLY A 260 5.15 -14.76 -6.51
N VAL A 261 4.47 -14.85 -5.36
CA VAL A 261 4.34 -13.75 -4.39
C VAL A 261 5.63 -13.61 -3.59
N ASP A 262 6.14 -12.39 -3.48
CA ASP A 262 7.35 -12.05 -2.73
C ASP A 262 7.06 -11.78 -1.25
N GLN A 263 5.87 -11.21 -0.96
CA GLN A 263 5.46 -10.80 0.37
C GLN A 263 3.98 -11.11 0.60
N VAL A 264 3.64 -11.68 1.77
CA VAL A 264 2.25 -11.78 2.24
C VAL A 264 2.04 -10.79 3.37
N ILE A 265 0.95 -10.01 3.29
CA ILE A 265 0.62 -8.93 4.22
C ILE A 265 -0.66 -9.31 4.98
N TYR A 266 -0.55 -9.53 6.30
CA TYR A 266 -1.66 -9.96 7.13
C TYR A 266 -2.32 -8.79 7.86
N MET A 267 -3.64 -8.69 7.76
CA MET A 267 -4.42 -7.71 8.50
C MET A 267 -4.43 -8.08 9.99
N VAL A 268 -4.17 -7.09 10.84
CA VAL A 268 -4.18 -7.20 12.31
C VAL A 268 -5.05 -6.11 12.93
N GLY A 269 -5.41 -6.28 14.20
CA GLY A 269 -6.19 -5.30 14.95
C GLY A 269 -7.70 -5.36 14.76
N VAL A 270 -8.22 -6.36 14.01
CA VAL A 270 -9.66 -6.53 13.76
C VAL A 270 -10.43 -6.86 15.05
N ARG A 271 -9.78 -7.57 15.99
CA ARG A 271 -10.36 -7.94 17.30
C ARG A 271 -10.18 -6.84 18.35
N GLY A 272 -9.65 -5.71 17.98
CA GLY A 272 -9.41 -4.55 18.83
C GLY A 272 -7.99 -4.45 19.40
N PRO A 273 -7.65 -3.30 19.99
CA PRO A 273 -6.28 -2.96 20.38
C PRO A 273 -5.69 -3.85 21.46
N ALA A 274 -6.51 -4.40 22.37
CA ALA A 274 -6.05 -5.27 23.46
C ALA A 274 -5.40 -6.58 22.98
N THR A 275 -5.78 -7.07 21.79
CA THR A 275 -5.32 -8.35 21.23
C THR A 275 -4.23 -8.21 20.17
N ILE A 276 -3.90 -7.00 19.74
CA ILE A 276 -2.94 -6.76 18.63
C ILE A 276 -1.59 -7.42 18.90
N ARG A 277 -1.04 -7.26 20.10
CA ARG A 277 0.24 -7.86 20.48
C ARG A 277 0.21 -9.38 20.32
N GLU A 278 -0.77 -10.02 20.93
CA GLU A 278 -0.94 -11.48 20.90
C GLU A 278 -1.16 -11.97 19.46
N GLU A 279 -1.94 -11.25 18.68
CA GLU A 279 -2.20 -11.56 17.27
C GLU A 279 -0.91 -11.52 16.44
N ILE A 280 -0.06 -10.49 16.60
CA ILE A 280 1.20 -10.36 15.89
C ILE A 280 2.20 -11.43 16.33
N GLU A 281 2.31 -11.69 17.64
CA GLU A 281 3.23 -12.69 18.19
C GLU A 281 2.82 -14.10 17.76
N ALA A 282 1.53 -14.43 17.73
CA ALA A 282 1.02 -15.70 17.23
C ALA A 282 1.31 -15.90 15.73
N LEU A 283 1.03 -14.90 14.91
CA LEU A 283 1.38 -14.92 13.47
C LEU A 283 2.88 -15.11 13.26
N ALA A 284 3.70 -14.44 14.03
CA ALA A 284 5.15 -14.54 13.91
C ALA A 284 5.64 -15.95 14.32
N ALA A 285 5.15 -16.50 15.43
CA ALA A 285 5.53 -17.83 15.91
C ALA A 285 5.20 -18.93 14.88
N GLU A 286 4.04 -18.80 14.22
CA GLU A 286 3.60 -19.77 13.21
C GLU A 286 4.32 -19.59 11.87
N LEU A 287 4.40 -18.36 11.36
CA LEU A 287 4.71 -18.13 9.95
C LEU A 287 6.18 -17.73 9.69
N MET A 288 6.89 -17.09 10.62
CA MET A 288 8.29 -16.69 10.39
C MET A 288 9.22 -17.88 10.11
N PRO A 289 9.13 -19.02 10.84
CA PRO A 289 9.96 -20.19 10.52
C PRO A 289 9.68 -20.76 9.11
N VAL A 290 8.43 -20.69 8.66
CA VAL A 290 8.02 -21.14 7.32
C VAL A 290 8.54 -20.16 6.26
N ALA A 291 8.34 -18.86 6.47
CA ALA A 291 8.79 -17.81 5.57
C ALA A 291 10.32 -17.84 5.34
N ALA A 292 11.10 -18.12 6.39
CA ALA A 292 12.56 -18.26 6.31
C ALA A 292 12.97 -19.41 5.37
N ARG A 293 12.26 -20.54 5.43
CA ARG A 293 12.55 -21.72 4.57
C ARG A 293 12.17 -21.52 3.10
N LEU A 294 11.13 -20.71 2.83
CA LEU A 294 10.66 -20.47 1.46
C LEU A 294 11.60 -19.59 0.62
N GLY A 295 12.50 -18.84 1.26
CA GLY A 295 13.47 -17.99 0.57
C GLY A 295 12.82 -16.87 -0.27
N THR A 296 13.55 -16.43 -1.30
CA THR A 296 13.09 -15.43 -2.28
C THR A 296 12.27 -16.10 -3.37
N SER A 297 11.25 -15.43 -3.90
CA SER A 297 10.42 -16.01 -4.97
C SER A 297 11.23 -16.29 -6.24
N ALA A 298 10.87 -17.35 -6.96
CA ALA A 298 11.54 -17.76 -8.20
C ALA A 298 11.50 -16.67 -9.29
N ARG A 299 10.50 -15.78 -9.26
CA ARG A 299 10.39 -14.62 -10.18
C ARG A 299 11.58 -13.65 -10.07
N ARG A 300 12.29 -13.62 -8.94
CA ARG A 300 13.41 -12.70 -8.68
C ARG A 300 14.76 -13.29 -9.00
N THR A 301 14.84 -14.59 -9.17
CA THR A 301 16.10 -15.31 -9.41
C THR A 301 16.37 -15.62 -10.89
N GLY A 302 15.41 -15.39 -11.78
CA GLY A 302 15.52 -15.50 -13.24
C GLY A 302 15.60 -14.11 -13.88
#